data_b5441de8969c209560ead2b99379d94d
#
_entry.id   b5441de8969c209560ead2b99379d94d
#
_cell.length_a   1.000
_cell.length_b   1.000
_cell.length_c   1.000
_cell.angle_alpha   90.00
_cell.angle_beta   90.00
_cell.angle_gamma   90.00
#
_symmetry.space_group_name_H-M   'P 1'
#
loop_
_entity.id
_entity.type
_entity.pdbx_description
1 polymer ?
#
loop_
_entity_poly.entity_id
_entity_poly.type
_entity_poly.pdbx_seq_one_letter_code
_entity_poly.pdbx_strand_id
1 'polypeptide(L)'
;MNNRTELFLSPSLAARYRFTPRLSLTVRGSARRSPASLHDIHTSSILTDYRSFSSGVDDYYTSSGQSLSATFNYRNAPSGIFIMALGSYGWNKSKFGTVQELINDYVFYSYKSMPSDSRNAMAYFNVSKTIDFVRGAIGLKGNYMRMENNLLSQGSKTAYTNDSFSLSPFVNGNILTLLNWNFRFSWEKSMLKISDMPSRSSNKFIYSGSMTVTPCSLITWTTGGEFYRNQIEEGHYKKMFILDTKLTFNISKRIEVSASITNLLNKKEYSYTSYGTLSKYERSNKLRGREFVISIYLKK
;
A
#
# COMPACT_ATOMS: atom_id res chain seq x y z
N MET A 1 -3.06 -32.84 26.57
CA MET A 1 -2.44 -32.19 25.39
C MET A 1 -1.94 -33.29 24.46
N ASN A 2 -2.58 -33.47 23.31
CA ASN A 2 -2.06 -34.41 22.32
C ASN A 2 -0.88 -33.76 21.60
N ASN A 3 0.32 -34.26 21.84
CA ASN A 3 1.50 -33.88 21.06
C ASN A 3 1.31 -34.35 19.61
N ARG A 4 0.97 -33.40 18.73
CA ARG A 4 0.85 -33.64 17.30
C ARG A 4 2.10 -33.10 16.61
N THR A 5 2.87 -33.95 15.99
CA THR A 5 3.99 -33.55 15.15
C THR A 5 3.53 -33.59 13.70
N GLU A 6 3.53 -32.45 13.03
CA GLU A 6 3.19 -32.35 11.60
C GLU A 6 4.37 -31.80 10.81
N LEU A 7 4.64 -32.37 9.65
CA LEU A 7 5.65 -31.89 8.72
C LEU A 7 5.01 -30.92 7.72
N PHE A 8 5.53 -29.69 7.69
CA PHE A 8 5.10 -28.65 6.75
C PHE A 8 6.12 -28.51 5.63
N LEU A 9 5.72 -28.90 4.43
CA LEU A 9 6.53 -28.74 3.22
C LEU A 9 6.07 -27.47 2.48
N SER A 10 7.03 -26.63 2.11
CA SER A 10 6.81 -25.41 1.34
C SER A 10 7.74 -25.36 0.12
N PRO A 11 7.50 -26.22 -0.88
CA PRO A 11 8.34 -26.27 -2.07
C PRO A 11 8.21 -25.00 -2.87
N SER A 12 9.33 -24.54 -3.43
CA SER A 12 9.36 -23.44 -4.39
C SER A 12 10.35 -23.74 -5.51
N LEU A 13 9.94 -23.42 -6.73
CA LEU A 13 10.79 -23.52 -7.92
C LEU A 13 10.86 -22.16 -8.59
N ALA A 14 12.06 -21.74 -8.98
CA ALA A 14 12.25 -20.52 -9.74
C ALA A 14 13.14 -20.79 -10.94
N ALA A 15 12.70 -20.30 -12.11
CA ALA A 15 13.47 -20.33 -13.33
C ALA A 15 13.69 -18.90 -13.82
N ARG A 16 14.92 -18.59 -14.18
CA ARG A 16 15.28 -17.29 -14.76
C ARG A 16 15.89 -17.51 -16.13
N TYR A 17 15.30 -16.84 -17.11
CA TYR A 17 15.80 -16.82 -18.47
C TYR A 17 16.26 -15.42 -18.86
N ARG A 18 17.45 -15.31 -19.44
CA ARG A 18 18.00 -14.06 -19.97
C ARG A 18 17.99 -14.13 -21.49
N PHE A 19 17.06 -13.42 -22.11
CA PHE A 19 16.99 -13.33 -23.58
C PHE A 19 18.17 -12.54 -24.14
N THR A 20 18.55 -11.48 -23.41
CA THR A 20 19.71 -10.65 -23.72
C THR A 20 20.33 -10.14 -22.40
N PRO A 21 21.53 -9.53 -22.41
CA PRO A 21 22.08 -8.88 -21.20
C PRO A 21 21.15 -7.82 -20.59
N ARG A 22 20.22 -7.29 -21.38
CA ARG A 22 19.29 -6.21 -20.97
C ARG A 22 17.89 -6.72 -20.62
N LEU A 23 17.54 -7.96 -21.00
CA LEU A 23 16.18 -8.48 -20.91
C LEU A 23 16.18 -9.82 -20.19
N SER A 24 15.43 -9.92 -19.10
CA SER A 24 15.26 -11.18 -18.36
C SER A 24 13.81 -11.38 -17.91
N LEU A 25 13.41 -12.64 -17.87
CA LEU A 25 12.15 -13.12 -17.28
C LEU A 25 12.49 -14.09 -16.15
N THR A 26 11.84 -13.91 -15.02
CA THR A 26 11.91 -14.84 -13.90
C THR A 26 10.50 -15.35 -13.62
N VAL A 27 10.33 -16.65 -13.62
CA VAL A 27 9.07 -17.31 -13.25
C VAL A 27 9.31 -18.08 -11.96
N ARG A 28 8.39 -17.96 -11.01
CA ARG A 28 8.46 -18.68 -9.74
C ARG A 28 7.11 -19.30 -9.44
N GLY A 29 7.12 -20.59 -9.13
CA GLY A 29 5.98 -21.30 -8.56
C GLY A 29 6.29 -21.70 -7.12
N SER A 30 5.31 -21.64 -6.23
CA SER A 30 5.43 -22.12 -4.87
C SER A 30 4.13 -22.72 -4.37
N ALA A 31 4.24 -23.71 -3.49
CA ALA A 31 3.14 -24.27 -2.73
C ALA A 31 3.52 -24.27 -1.26
N ARG A 32 2.57 -24.03 -0.40
CA ARG A 32 2.79 -24.04 1.06
C ARG A 32 1.59 -24.66 1.76
N ARG A 33 1.89 -25.30 2.88
CA ARG A 33 0.89 -25.70 3.86
C ARG A 33 1.27 -25.02 5.18
N SER A 34 0.33 -24.33 5.79
CA SER A 34 0.56 -23.56 7.01
C SER A 34 -0.42 -23.97 8.09
N PRO A 35 0.01 -24.09 9.35
CA PRO A 35 -0.88 -24.26 10.48
C PRO A 35 -1.73 -23.00 10.69
N ALA A 36 -2.85 -23.13 11.37
CA ALA A 36 -3.59 -22.00 11.91
C ALA A 36 -2.68 -21.15 12.81
N SER A 37 -2.90 -19.85 12.81
CA SER A 37 -2.21 -18.97 13.74
C SER A 37 -2.79 -19.12 15.16
N LEU A 38 -2.01 -18.77 16.18
CA LEU A 38 -2.52 -18.74 17.56
C LEU A 38 -3.75 -17.82 17.70
N HIS A 39 -3.80 -16.76 16.91
CA HIS A 39 -4.94 -15.87 16.86
C HIS A 39 -6.21 -16.55 16.32
N ASP A 40 -6.09 -17.54 15.46
CA ASP A 40 -7.21 -18.21 14.83
C ASP A 40 -7.77 -19.37 15.67
N ILE A 41 -7.04 -19.84 16.68
CA ILE A 41 -7.41 -20.98 17.52
C ILE A 41 -7.82 -20.60 18.95
N HIS A 42 -7.94 -19.32 19.27
CA HIS A 42 -8.45 -18.89 20.58
C HIS A 42 -9.98 -18.84 20.59
N THR A 43 -10.61 -19.34 21.64
CA THR A 43 -12.07 -19.42 21.75
C THR A 43 -12.70 -18.18 22.36
N SER A 44 -11.92 -17.38 23.07
CA SER A 44 -12.41 -16.16 23.71
C SER A 44 -12.65 -15.04 22.71
N SER A 45 -13.72 -14.28 22.86
CA SER A 45 -13.95 -13.07 22.05
C SER A 45 -13.03 -11.94 22.51
N ILE A 46 -12.22 -11.44 21.61
CA ILE A 46 -11.29 -10.34 21.81
C ILE A 46 -11.80 -9.10 21.10
N LEU A 47 -11.87 -7.97 21.80
CA LEU A 47 -12.17 -6.67 21.17
C LEU A 47 -10.97 -6.23 20.30
N THR A 48 -11.17 -6.20 19.01
CA THR A 48 -10.14 -5.86 18.03
C THR A 48 -10.21 -4.42 17.55
N ASP A 49 -11.37 -3.81 17.66
CA ASP A 49 -11.64 -2.41 17.33
C ASP A 49 -12.84 -1.93 18.15
N TYR A 50 -13.12 -0.66 18.15
CA TYR A 50 -14.20 0.03 18.87
C TYR A 50 -15.57 -0.69 18.87
N ARG A 51 -15.92 -1.39 17.80
CA ARG A 51 -17.17 -2.17 17.67
C ARG A 51 -16.95 -3.56 17.04
N SER A 52 -15.75 -4.09 17.12
CA SER A 52 -15.43 -5.35 16.47
C SER A 52 -14.83 -6.34 17.44
N PHE A 53 -15.42 -7.51 17.51
CA PHE A 53 -14.92 -8.64 18.28
C PHE A 53 -14.40 -9.71 17.32
N SER A 54 -13.36 -10.43 17.73
CA SER A 54 -12.83 -11.58 17.01
C SER A 54 -12.71 -12.77 17.94
N SER A 55 -13.16 -13.93 17.48
CA SER A 55 -12.94 -15.23 18.13
C SER A 55 -12.45 -16.24 17.11
N GLY A 56 -11.55 -17.12 17.52
CA GLY A 56 -11.07 -18.23 16.73
C GLY A 56 -11.94 -19.49 16.90
N VAL A 57 -11.36 -20.64 16.53
CA VAL A 57 -11.97 -21.98 16.71
C VAL A 57 -11.17 -22.77 17.72
N ASP A 58 -11.86 -23.64 18.47
CA ASP A 58 -11.22 -24.62 19.35
C ASP A 58 -10.82 -25.88 18.56
N ASP A 59 -10.17 -25.69 17.42
CA ASP A 59 -9.68 -26.81 16.62
C ASP A 59 -8.42 -26.39 15.85
N TYR A 60 -7.49 -27.33 15.76
CA TYR A 60 -6.30 -27.15 14.95
C TYR A 60 -6.60 -27.44 13.49
N TYR A 61 -6.29 -26.53 12.62
CA TYR A 61 -6.47 -26.69 11.19
C TYR A 61 -5.24 -26.24 10.40
N THR A 62 -5.17 -26.66 9.16
CA THR A 62 -4.15 -26.24 8.21
C THR A 62 -4.78 -25.62 6.98
N SER A 63 -4.13 -24.61 6.45
CA SER A 63 -4.44 -24.00 5.15
C SER A 63 -3.38 -24.38 4.12
N SER A 64 -3.79 -24.48 2.86
CA SER A 64 -2.87 -24.71 1.74
C SER A 64 -2.95 -23.53 0.78
N GLY A 65 -1.82 -23.10 0.29
CA GLY A 65 -1.71 -22.03 -0.70
C GLY A 65 -0.76 -22.41 -1.82
N GLN A 66 -1.06 -21.96 -3.01
CA GLN A 66 -0.20 -22.06 -4.17
C GLN A 66 -0.09 -20.69 -4.82
N SER A 67 1.04 -20.39 -5.41
CA SER A 67 1.23 -19.14 -6.14
C SER A 67 2.15 -19.32 -7.33
N LEU A 68 1.83 -18.57 -8.38
CA LEU A 68 2.65 -18.43 -9.58
C LEU A 68 2.94 -16.94 -9.76
N SER A 69 4.19 -16.61 -10.05
CA SER A 69 4.59 -15.22 -10.36
C SER A 69 5.56 -15.18 -11.54
N ALA A 70 5.47 -14.11 -12.29
CA ALA A 70 6.37 -13.81 -13.39
C ALA A 70 6.88 -12.37 -13.24
N THR A 71 8.20 -12.19 -13.33
CA THR A 71 8.85 -10.89 -13.29
C THR A 71 9.65 -10.67 -14.55
N PHE A 72 9.28 -9.64 -15.30
CA PHE A 72 9.95 -9.17 -16.47
C PHE A 72 10.81 -7.95 -16.14
N ASN A 73 12.06 -7.95 -16.59
CA ASN A 73 12.96 -6.83 -16.40
C ASN A 73 13.66 -6.50 -17.71
N TYR A 74 13.52 -5.26 -18.13
CA TYR A 74 14.29 -4.68 -19.24
C TYR A 74 15.07 -3.48 -18.73
N ARG A 75 16.38 -3.48 -18.96
CA ARG A 75 17.28 -2.41 -18.54
C ARG A 75 18.24 -2.04 -19.67
N ASN A 76 18.05 -0.87 -20.24
CA ASN A 76 18.94 -0.32 -21.25
C ASN A 76 19.54 0.99 -20.73
N ALA A 77 20.71 0.89 -20.08
CA ALA A 77 21.39 2.03 -19.50
C ALA A 77 21.79 3.10 -20.53
N PRO A 78 22.33 2.74 -21.74
CA PRO A 78 22.66 3.73 -22.75
C PRO A 78 21.48 4.57 -23.25
N SER A 79 20.29 3.98 -23.36
CA SER A 79 19.09 4.73 -23.75
C SER A 79 18.32 5.30 -22.56
N GLY A 80 18.75 5.01 -21.34
CA GLY A 80 18.10 5.42 -20.09
C GLY A 80 16.72 4.78 -19.88
N ILE A 81 16.38 3.65 -20.54
CA ILE A 81 15.06 3.01 -20.45
C ILE A 81 15.12 1.86 -19.45
N PHE A 82 14.21 1.89 -18.49
CA PHE A 82 14.03 0.86 -17.48
C PHE A 82 12.56 0.43 -17.42
N ILE A 83 12.32 -0.87 -17.56
CA ILE A 83 10.98 -1.45 -17.47
C ILE A 83 11.03 -2.63 -16.52
N MET A 84 10.15 -2.64 -15.54
CA MET A 84 9.90 -3.77 -14.67
C MET A 84 8.40 -4.05 -14.68
N ALA A 85 8.03 -5.29 -14.92
CA ALA A 85 6.65 -5.75 -14.79
C ALA A 85 6.64 -7.04 -13.95
N LEU A 86 5.67 -7.15 -13.07
CA LEU A 86 5.45 -8.32 -12.22
C LEU A 86 3.97 -8.67 -12.28
N GLY A 87 3.68 -9.93 -12.53
CA GLY A 87 2.37 -10.52 -12.37
C GLY A 87 2.44 -11.67 -11.37
N SER A 88 1.45 -11.79 -10.52
CA SER A 88 1.31 -12.96 -9.64
C SER A 88 -0.14 -13.36 -9.50
N TYR A 89 -0.35 -14.66 -9.36
CA TYR A 89 -1.63 -15.26 -9.08
C TYR A 89 -1.47 -16.30 -7.98
N GLY A 90 -2.32 -16.21 -6.97
CA GLY A 90 -2.32 -17.11 -5.84
C GLY A 90 -3.73 -17.62 -5.56
N TRP A 91 -3.81 -18.85 -5.06
CA TRP A 91 -5.05 -19.43 -4.56
C TRP A 91 -4.78 -20.16 -3.25
N ASN A 92 -5.67 -19.99 -2.31
CA ASN A 92 -5.58 -20.60 -1.00
C ASN A 92 -6.87 -21.37 -0.70
N LYS A 93 -6.73 -22.47 -0.01
CA LYS A 93 -7.83 -23.30 0.47
C LYS A 93 -7.72 -23.43 1.98
N SER A 94 -8.82 -23.23 2.67
CA SER A 94 -8.96 -23.45 4.11
C SER A 94 -10.19 -24.30 4.40
N LYS A 95 -10.13 -25.12 5.45
CA LYS A 95 -11.30 -25.84 5.96
C LYS A 95 -12.23 -24.94 6.75
N PHE A 96 -11.75 -23.80 7.21
CA PHE A 96 -12.49 -22.83 8.00
C PHE A 96 -12.65 -21.54 7.23
N GLY A 97 -13.82 -20.96 7.29
CA GLY A 97 -14.15 -19.68 6.72
C GLY A 97 -14.51 -18.66 7.79
N THR A 98 -14.28 -17.38 7.47
CA THR A 98 -14.67 -16.28 8.34
C THR A 98 -16.18 -16.12 8.32
N VAL A 99 -16.77 -16.02 9.49
CA VAL A 99 -18.15 -15.65 9.73
C VAL A 99 -18.20 -14.24 10.27
N GLN A 100 -19.09 -13.44 9.72
CA GLN A 100 -19.33 -12.08 10.18
C GLN A 100 -20.80 -11.93 10.56
N GLU A 101 -21.03 -11.57 11.79
CA GLU A 101 -22.38 -11.35 12.35
C GLU A 101 -22.47 -9.95 12.94
N LEU A 102 -23.60 -9.27 12.69
CA LEU A 102 -23.91 -7.98 13.30
C LEU A 102 -24.92 -8.20 14.41
N ILE A 103 -24.54 -7.93 15.65
CA ILE A 103 -25.38 -8.09 16.85
C ILE A 103 -25.31 -6.79 17.65
N ASN A 104 -26.43 -6.12 17.85
CA ASN A 104 -26.55 -4.88 18.63
C ASN A 104 -25.49 -3.82 18.27
N ASP A 105 -25.30 -3.54 16.97
CA ASP A 105 -24.31 -2.60 16.44
C ASP A 105 -22.84 -3.01 16.59
N TYR A 106 -22.57 -4.21 17.07
CA TYR A 106 -21.23 -4.79 17.14
C TYR A 106 -21.03 -5.82 16.04
N VAL A 107 -19.83 -5.82 15.44
CA VAL A 107 -19.45 -6.79 14.43
C VAL A 107 -18.64 -7.90 15.09
N PHE A 108 -19.14 -9.13 14.99
CA PHE A 108 -18.46 -10.32 15.47
C PHE A 108 -17.84 -11.08 14.30
N TYR A 109 -16.54 -11.26 14.37
CA TYR A 109 -15.80 -12.12 13.46
C TYR A 109 -15.50 -13.43 14.17
N SER A 110 -15.89 -14.53 13.58
CA SER A 110 -15.58 -15.87 14.09
C SER A 110 -15.17 -16.78 12.93
N TYR A 111 -14.57 -17.90 13.23
CA TYR A 111 -14.26 -18.93 12.25
C TYR A 111 -15.21 -20.12 12.43
N LYS A 112 -15.77 -20.62 11.34
CA LYS A 112 -16.61 -21.84 11.35
C LYS A 112 -16.06 -22.84 10.36
N SER A 113 -16.30 -24.13 10.64
CA SER A 113 -15.97 -25.22 9.70
C SER A 113 -16.77 -25.06 8.42
N MET A 114 -16.17 -24.38 7.47
CA MET A 114 -16.73 -24.08 6.15
C MET A 114 -15.56 -23.98 5.15
N PRO A 115 -15.52 -24.82 4.11
CA PRO A 115 -14.49 -24.69 3.08
C PRO A 115 -14.49 -23.27 2.50
N SER A 116 -13.37 -22.62 2.61
CA SER A 116 -13.14 -21.26 2.11
C SER A 116 -11.99 -21.27 1.12
N ASP A 117 -12.30 -20.87 -0.09
CA ASP A 117 -11.32 -20.68 -1.15
C ASP A 117 -11.12 -19.18 -1.35
N SER A 118 -9.88 -18.77 -1.40
CA SER A 118 -9.52 -17.40 -1.75
C SER A 118 -8.57 -17.36 -2.94
N ARG A 119 -8.71 -16.33 -3.76
CA ARG A 119 -7.85 -16.08 -4.93
C ARG A 119 -7.35 -14.67 -4.87
N ASN A 120 -6.10 -14.49 -5.28
CA ASN A 120 -5.50 -13.17 -5.39
C ASN A 120 -4.73 -13.06 -6.70
N ALA A 121 -4.94 -11.99 -7.42
CA ALA A 121 -4.16 -11.61 -8.58
C ALA A 121 -3.52 -10.24 -8.32
N MET A 122 -2.26 -10.09 -8.70
CA MET A 122 -1.54 -8.82 -8.61
C MET A 122 -0.78 -8.59 -9.91
N ALA A 123 -0.85 -7.37 -10.41
CA ALA A 123 0.01 -6.89 -11.48
C ALA A 123 0.66 -5.58 -11.04
N TYR A 124 1.95 -5.45 -11.27
CA TYR A 124 2.72 -4.24 -11.01
C TYR A 124 3.58 -3.93 -12.22
N PHE A 125 3.70 -2.67 -12.55
CA PHE A 125 4.68 -2.22 -13.53
C PHE A 125 5.33 -0.90 -13.11
N ASN A 126 6.55 -0.72 -13.55
CA ASN A 126 7.31 0.51 -13.45
C ASN A 126 8.08 0.70 -14.75
N VAL A 127 7.75 1.76 -15.46
CA VAL A 127 8.43 2.18 -16.69
C VAL A 127 9.03 3.53 -16.43
N SER A 128 10.30 3.70 -16.75
CA SER A 128 10.96 5.00 -16.61
C SER A 128 11.99 5.21 -17.72
N LYS A 129 12.18 6.48 -18.06
CA LYS A 129 13.20 6.95 -18.99
C LYS A 129 13.99 8.08 -18.35
N THR A 130 15.29 7.95 -18.38
CA THR A 130 16.21 9.04 -17.98
C THR A 130 16.17 10.13 -19.05
N ILE A 131 16.20 11.37 -18.60
CA ILE A 131 16.26 12.57 -19.43
C ILE A 131 17.55 13.31 -19.06
N ASP A 132 18.53 13.28 -19.95
CA ASP A 132 19.87 13.79 -19.68
C ASP A 132 19.91 15.30 -19.50
N PHE A 133 19.07 16.03 -20.26
CA PHE A 133 18.97 17.49 -20.19
C PHE A 133 18.67 18.01 -18.76
N VAL A 134 17.78 17.33 -18.04
CA VAL A 134 17.42 17.69 -16.66
C VAL A 134 18.07 16.77 -15.63
N ARG A 135 18.99 15.89 -16.04
CA ARG A 135 19.62 14.86 -15.18
C ARG A 135 18.61 14.17 -14.29
N GLY A 136 17.50 13.78 -14.89
CA GLY A 136 16.34 13.28 -14.17
C GLY A 136 15.68 12.11 -14.88
N ALA A 137 14.45 11.80 -14.47
CA ALA A 137 13.67 10.75 -15.08
C ALA A 137 12.18 11.11 -15.13
N ILE A 138 11.53 10.64 -16.16
CA ILE A 138 10.08 10.55 -16.25
C ILE A 138 9.68 9.08 -16.18
N GLY A 139 8.59 8.79 -15.50
CA GLY A 139 8.15 7.41 -15.42
C GLY A 139 6.70 7.28 -15.01
N LEU A 140 6.24 6.03 -15.10
CA LEU A 140 4.89 5.62 -14.76
C LEU A 140 4.96 4.32 -13.95
N LYS A 141 4.32 4.34 -12.79
CA LYS A 141 4.12 3.15 -11.96
C LYS A 141 2.64 2.80 -11.95
N GLY A 142 2.34 1.52 -12.03
CA GLY A 142 0.98 1.04 -11.88
C GLY A 142 0.94 -0.20 -11.02
N ASN A 143 -0.14 -0.36 -10.27
CA ASN A 143 -0.42 -1.53 -9.48
C ASN A 143 -1.91 -1.87 -9.63
N TYR A 144 -2.18 -3.16 -9.80
CA TYR A 144 -3.53 -3.72 -9.75
C TYR A 144 -3.51 -4.92 -8.81
N MET A 145 -4.48 -5.00 -7.94
CA MET A 145 -4.67 -6.13 -7.06
C MET A 145 -6.15 -6.51 -7.05
N ARG A 146 -6.42 -7.79 -7.19
CA ARG A 146 -7.74 -8.38 -7.06
C ARG A 146 -7.70 -9.47 -6.00
N MET A 147 -8.64 -9.41 -5.07
CA MET A 147 -8.84 -10.43 -4.05
C MET A 147 -10.28 -10.94 -4.13
N GLU A 148 -10.42 -12.25 -4.29
CA GLU A 148 -11.70 -12.94 -4.28
C GLU A 148 -11.76 -13.81 -3.04
N ASN A 149 -12.79 -13.66 -2.23
CA ASN A 149 -12.99 -14.39 -1.00
C ASN A 149 -14.46 -14.71 -0.80
N ASN A 150 -14.69 -15.67 0.08
CA ASN A 150 -16.02 -15.99 0.59
C ASN A 150 -16.08 -15.71 2.09
N LEU A 151 -17.19 -15.20 2.55
CA LEU A 151 -17.49 -15.07 3.97
C LEU A 151 -18.90 -15.62 4.23
N LEU A 152 -19.16 -16.06 5.45
CA LEU A 152 -20.50 -16.34 5.90
C LEU A 152 -21.02 -15.07 6.60
N SER A 153 -22.05 -14.47 6.03
CA SER A 153 -22.70 -13.29 6.58
C SER A 153 -24.15 -13.61 6.86
N GLN A 154 -24.58 -13.41 8.11
CA GLN A 154 -25.97 -13.66 8.54
C GLN A 154 -26.51 -15.05 8.10
N GLY A 155 -25.68 -16.09 8.21
CA GLY A 155 -26.04 -17.46 7.84
C GLY A 155 -25.94 -17.80 6.35
N SER A 156 -25.67 -16.84 5.48
CA SER A 156 -25.53 -17.03 4.02
C SER A 156 -24.09 -16.92 3.56
N LYS A 157 -23.64 -17.85 2.70
CA LYS A 157 -22.32 -17.77 2.07
C LYS A 157 -22.35 -16.69 0.99
N THR A 158 -21.56 -15.67 1.19
CA THR A 158 -21.48 -14.50 0.31
C THR A 158 -20.08 -14.39 -0.30
N ALA A 159 -20.02 -14.36 -1.62
CA ALA A 159 -18.76 -14.09 -2.33
C ALA A 159 -18.53 -12.58 -2.42
N TYR A 160 -17.29 -12.16 -2.24
CA TYR A 160 -16.91 -10.78 -2.45
C TYR A 160 -15.58 -10.68 -3.20
N THR A 161 -15.47 -9.62 -3.97
CA THR A 161 -14.28 -9.26 -4.72
C THR A 161 -13.85 -7.85 -4.33
N ASN A 162 -12.58 -7.70 -4.01
CA ASN A 162 -11.97 -6.42 -3.76
C ASN A 162 -10.92 -6.16 -4.84
N ASP A 163 -11.19 -5.18 -5.69
CA ASP A 163 -10.27 -4.70 -6.72
C ASP A 163 -9.63 -3.38 -6.25
N SER A 164 -8.32 -3.29 -6.34
CA SER A 164 -7.60 -2.04 -6.13
C SER A 164 -6.69 -1.75 -7.32
N PHE A 165 -6.71 -0.52 -7.76
CA PHE A 165 -5.91 -0.02 -8.86
C PHE A 165 -5.18 1.25 -8.43
N SER A 166 -3.92 1.38 -8.79
CA SER A 166 -3.20 2.64 -8.67
C SER A 166 -2.36 2.94 -9.90
N LEU A 167 -2.31 4.21 -10.28
CA LEU A 167 -1.50 4.71 -11.37
C LEU A 167 -0.77 5.96 -10.91
N SER A 168 0.55 5.99 -11.08
CA SER A 168 1.40 7.04 -10.52
C SER A 168 2.47 7.49 -11.52
N PRO A 169 2.15 8.42 -12.44
CA PRO A 169 3.18 9.11 -13.19
C PRO A 169 4.05 9.97 -12.26
N PHE A 170 5.31 10.04 -12.57
CA PHE A 170 6.26 10.86 -11.84
C PHE A 170 7.29 11.46 -12.79
N VAL A 171 7.82 12.58 -12.37
CA VAL A 171 8.93 13.25 -13.02
C VAL A 171 9.84 13.84 -11.95
N ASN A 172 11.13 13.67 -12.12
CA ASN A 172 12.13 14.29 -11.26
C ASN A 172 13.28 14.82 -12.11
N GLY A 173 14.03 15.71 -11.55
CA GLY A 173 15.20 16.25 -12.22
C GLY A 173 16.09 17.03 -11.29
N ASN A 174 17.32 17.25 -11.78
CA ASN A 174 18.33 18.05 -11.12
C ASN A 174 18.96 18.98 -12.15
N ILE A 175 18.77 20.27 -11.99
CA ILE A 175 19.37 21.28 -12.85
C ILE A 175 20.63 21.80 -12.16
N LEU A 176 21.77 21.35 -12.64
CA LEU A 176 23.07 21.59 -12.02
C LEU A 176 23.07 21.11 -10.55
N THR A 177 23.80 21.80 -9.67
CA THR A 177 23.72 21.60 -8.22
C THR A 177 22.70 22.52 -7.54
N LEU A 178 22.00 23.35 -8.33
CA LEU A 178 21.17 24.45 -7.84
C LEU A 178 19.75 24.02 -7.50
N LEU A 179 19.14 23.17 -8.33
CA LEU A 179 17.72 22.85 -8.24
C LEU A 179 17.50 21.35 -8.39
N ASN A 180 16.99 20.74 -7.33
CA ASN A 180 16.47 19.38 -7.35
C ASN A 180 14.95 19.44 -7.20
N TRP A 181 14.21 18.69 -8.02
CA TRP A 181 12.77 18.70 -7.97
C TRP A 181 12.20 17.30 -8.25
N ASN A 182 11.05 17.02 -7.66
CA ASN A 182 10.31 15.77 -7.81
C ASN A 182 8.81 16.08 -7.78
N PHE A 183 8.10 15.61 -8.80
CA PHE A 183 6.63 15.68 -8.83
C PHE A 183 6.07 14.29 -9.11
N ARG A 184 4.97 13.98 -8.41
CA ARG A 184 4.22 12.72 -8.57
C ARG A 184 2.74 13.02 -8.49
N PHE A 185 2.01 12.42 -9.38
CA PHE A 185 0.57 12.27 -9.28
C PHE A 185 0.28 10.81 -8.96
N SER A 186 -0.73 10.54 -8.13
CA SER A 186 -1.21 9.18 -7.88
C SER A 186 -2.73 9.17 -7.92
N TRP A 187 -3.28 8.29 -8.74
CA TRP A 187 -4.69 7.95 -8.73
C TRP A 187 -4.84 6.55 -8.18
N GLU A 188 -5.63 6.42 -7.12
CA GLU A 188 -5.95 5.16 -6.46
C GLU A 188 -7.47 4.96 -6.54
N LYS A 189 -7.88 3.78 -6.98
CA LYS A 189 -9.29 3.36 -7.02
C LYS A 189 -9.41 2.04 -6.28
N SER A 190 -10.34 1.98 -5.34
CA SER A 190 -10.74 0.75 -4.67
C SER A 190 -12.18 0.45 -5.01
N MET A 191 -12.51 -0.80 -5.30
CA MET A 191 -13.84 -1.24 -5.64
C MET A 191 -14.14 -2.55 -4.91
N LEU A 192 -15.19 -2.52 -4.10
CA LEU A 192 -15.72 -3.69 -3.40
C LEU A 192 -17.02 -4.12 -4.08
N LYS A 193 -17.04 -5.34 -4.55
CA LYS A 193 -18.24 -6.00 -5.10
C LYS A 193 -18.61 -7.18 -4.22
N ILE A 194 -19.84 -7.21 -3.76
CA ILE A 194 -20.43 -8.28 -2.95
C ILE A 194 -21.57 -8.86 -3.77
N SER A 195 -21.72 -10.19 -3.78
CA SER A 195 -22.88 -10.81 -4.45
C SER A 195 -24.18 -10.16 -3.98
N ASP A 196 -25.06 -9.89 -4.92
CA ASP A 196 -26.40 -9.34 -4.69
C ASP A 196 -26.45 -7.91 -4.10
N MET A 197 -25.32 -7.23 -4.03
CA MET A 197 -25.25 -5.83 -3.59
C MET A 197 -24.65 -4.92 -4.67
N PRO A 198 -25.04 -3.63 -4.71
CA PRO A 198 -24.41 -2.66 -5.59
C PRO A 198 -22.91 -2.55 -5.27
N SER A 199 -22.09 -2.43 -6.31
CA SER A 199 -20.65 -2.24 -6.12
C SER A 199 -20.37 -0.91 -5.45
N ARG A 200 -19.45 -0.91 -4.49
CA ARG A 200 -18.98 0.30 -3.80
C ARG A 200 -17.59 0.64 -4.28
N SER A 201 -17.36 1.88 -4.64
CA SER A 201 -16.05 2.33 -5.07
C SER A 201 -15.62 3.61 -4.38
N SER A 202 -14.32 3.78 -4.21
CA SER A 202 -13.73 5.01 -3.75
C SER A 202 -12.55 5.39 -4.63
N ASN A 203 -12.41 6.69 -4.90
CA ASN A 203 -11.30 7.26 -5.64
C ASN A 203 -10.51 8.19 -4.72
N LYS A 204 -9.19 8.14 -4.87
CA LYS A 204 -8.27 9.00 -4.18
C LYS A 204 -7.24 9.55 -5.18
N PHE A 205 -7.03 10.84 -5.15
CA PHE A 205 -6.05 11.54 -5.96
C PHE A 205 -5.04 12.22 -5.04
N ILE A 206 -3.77 11.99 -5.30
CA ILE A 206 -2.67 12.58 -4.55
C ILE A 206 -1.74 13.28 -5.54
N TYR A 207 -1.48 14.55 -5.30
CA TYR A 207 -0.45 15.32 -6.00
C TYR A 207 0.63 15.63 -4.98
N SER A 208 1.83 15.13 -5.17
CA SER A 208 2.96 15.42 -4.31
C SER A 208 4.08 16.06 -5.11
N GLY A 209 4.72 17.04 -4.53
CA GLY A 209 5.86 17.69 -5.14
C GLY A 209 6.83 18.19 -4.09
N SER A 210 8.11 18.13 -4.41
CA SER A 210 9.16 18.73 -3.60
C SER A 210 10.17 19.42 -4.50
N MET A 211 10.73 20.49 -3.98
CA MET A 211 11.76 21.29 -4.63
C MET A 211 12.82 21.65 -3.59
N THR A 212 14.07 21.45 -3.95
CA THR A 212 15.23 21.87 -3.16
C THR A 212 16.08 22.80 -4.01
N VAL A 213 16.31 24.01 -3.52
CA VAL A 213 17.14 25.03 -4.15
C VAL A 213 18.37 25.24 -3.29
N THR A 214 19.55 25.12 -3.91
CA THR A 214 20.84 25.33 -3.25
C THR A 214 21.64 26.40 -4.03
N PRO A 215 21.31 27.69 -3.84
CA PRO A 215 21.93 28.77 -4.62
C PRO A 215 23.41 28.91 -4.35
N CYS A 216 23.88 28.53 -3.18
CA CYS A 216 25.26 28.47 -2.79
C CYS A 216 25.49 27.38 -1.73
N SER A 217 26.75 27.06 -1.43
CA SER A 217 27.11 26.04 -0.43
C SER A 217 26.63 26.36 0.99
N LEU A 218 26.27 27.59 1.26
CA LEU A 218 25.84 28.06 2.59
C LEU A 218 24.34 27.87 2.80
N ILE A 219 23.51 27.90 1.74
CA ILE A 219 22.06 27.98 1.85
C ILE A 219 21.42 26.86 1.05
N THR A 220 20.53 26.11 1.69
CA THR A 220 19.65 25.15 1.04
C THR A 220 18.21 25.42 1.48
N TRP A 221 17.34 25.64 0.52
CA TRP A 221 15.90 25.78 0.75
C TRP A 221 15.17 24.57 0.17
N THR A 222 14.42 23.88 1.01
CA THR A 222 13.58 22.74 0.61
C THR A 222 12.13 23.07 0.91
N THR A 223 11.28 22.90 -0.07
CA THR A 223 9.82 22.97 0.11
C THR A 223 9.17 21.75 -0.50
N GLY A 224 8.11 21.25 0.13
CA GLY A 224 7.36 20.11 -0.35
C GLY A 224 5.88 20.25 0.01
N GLY A 225 5.03 19.77 -0.86
CA GLY A 225 3.60 19.81 -0.63
C GLY A 225 2.88 18.58 -1.15
N GLU A 226 1.77 18.27 -0.51
CA GLU A 226 0.90 17.18 -0.87
C GLU A 226 -0.55 17.65 -0.90
N PHE A 227 -1.20 17.48 -2.05
CA PHE A 227 -2.62 17.73 -2.20
C PHE A 227 -3.36 16.42 -2.33
N TYR A 228 -4.34 16.23 -1.44
CA TYR A 228 -5.22 15.07 -1.39
C TYR A 228 -6.63 15.45 -1.82
N ARG A 229 -7.23 14.61 -2.65
CA ARG A 229 -8.63 14.64 -2.99
C ARG A 229 -9.21 13.26 -2.80
N ASN A 230 -9.84 13.03 -1.64
CA ASN A 230 -10.39 11.74 -1.24
C ASN A 230 -11.91 11.73 -1.45
N GLN A 231 -12.40 10.72 -2.13
CA GLN A 231 -13.83 10.48 -2.21
C GLN A 231 -14.35 10.00 -0.86
N ILE A 232 -15.36 10.67 -0.31
CA ILE A 232 -16.05 10.26 0.92
C ILE A 232 -17.41 9.63 0.62
N GLU A 233 -18.08 10.10 -0.44
CA GLU A 233 -19.32 9.56 -0.97
C GLU A 233 -19.33 9.67 -2.48
N GLU A 234 -20.29 9.05 -3.15
CA GLU A 234 -20.43 9.20 -4.59
C GLU A 234 -20.59 10.66 -4.98
N GLY A 235 -19.69 11.14 -5.84
CA GLY A 235 -19.65 12.56 -6.24
C GLY A 235 -19.06 13.52 -5.22
N HIS A 236 -18.90 13.14 -3.96
CA HIS A 236 -18.42 14.02 -2.90
C HIS A 236 -16.95 13.75 -2.53
N TYR A 237 -16.14 14.80 -2.53
CA TYR A 237 -14.70 14.73 -2.27
C TYR A 237 -14.28 15.68 -1.16
N LYS A 238 -13.48 15.19 -0.22
CA LYS A 238 -12.76 16.01 0.75
C LYS A 238 -11.36 16.32 0.20
N LYS A 239 -10.98 17.61 0.26
CA LYS A 239 -9.70 18.09 -0.26
C LYS A 239 -8.84 18.57 0.89
N MET A 240 -7.54 18.30 0.82
CA MET A 240 -6.58 18.78 1.79
C MET A 240 -5.26 19.08 1.08
N PHE A 241 -4.64 20.18 1.48
CA PHE A 241 -3.29 20.54 1.04
C PHE A 241 -2.39 20.75 2.26
N ILE A 242 -1.29 20.03 2.31
CA ILE A 242 -0.23 20.16 3.30
C ILE A 242 0.99 20.74 2.59
N LEU A 243 1.64 21.70 3.20
CA LEU A 243 2.83 22.35 2.69
C LEU A 243 3.86 22.47 3.81
N ASP A 244 5.07 22.00 3.54
CA ASP A 244 6.20 22.06 4.44
C ASP A 244 7.33 22.84 3.79
N THR A 245 8.11 23.56 4.59
CA THR A 245 9.29 24.28 4.11
C THR A 245 10.42 24.22 5.13
N LYS A 246 11.63 24.12 4.65
CA LYS A 246 12.84 24.10 5.47
C LYS A 246 13.94 24.96 4.83
N LEU A 247 14.52 25.82 5.60
CA LEU A 247 15.70 26.59 5.23
C LEU A 247 16.89 26.11 6.07
N THR A 248 17.98 25.77 5.42
CA THR A 248 19.20 25.26 6.06
C THR A 248 20.37 26.18 5.75
N PHE A 249 21.11 26.55 6.77
CA PHE A 249 22.32 27.35 6.70
C PHE A 249 23.55 26.53 7.15
N ASN A 250 24.47 26.27 6.27
CA ASN A 250 25.77 25.66 6.60
C ASN A 250 26.76 26.77 7.01
N ILE A 251 26.76 27.15 8.29
CA ILE A 251 27.57 28.23 8.82
C ILE A 251 29.07 27.89 8.69
N SER A 252 29.42 26.64 8.94
CA SER A 252 30.75 26.10 8.76
C SER A 252 30.72 24.62 8.40
N LYS A 253 31.88 24.02 8.12
CA LYS A 253 31.95 22.55 7.91
C LYS A 253 31.43 21.74 9.12
N ARG A 254 31.39 22.35 10.31
CA ARG A 254 31.02 21.70 11.56
C ARG A 254 29.65 22.13 12.10
N ILE A 255 29.10 23.24 11.62
CA ILE A 255 27.88 23.82 12.17
C ILE A 255 26.86 24.01 11.07
N GLU A 256 25.70 23.39 11.23
CA GLU A 256 24.52 23.57 10.39
C GLU A 256 23.34 24.03 11.24
N VAL A 257 22.66 25.06 10.80
CA VAL A 257 21.44 25.57 11.44
C VAL A 257 20.30 25.44 10.45
N SER A 258 19.18 24.88 10.87
CA SER A 258 18.00 24.81 10.03
C SER A 258 16.75 25.36 10.73
N ALA A 259 15.91 26.04 9.99
CA ALA A 259 14.57 26.46 10.38
C ALA A 259 13.56 25.76 9.49
N SER A 260 12.58 25.09 10.06
CA SER A 260 11.53 24.40 9.32
C SER A 260 10.15 24.76 9.82
N ILE A 261 9.19 24.83 8.90
CA ILE A 261 7.78 24.99 9.19
C ILE A 261 7.08 23.79 8.57
N THR A 262 6.46 22.96 9.39
CA THR A 262 5.62 21.88 8.94
C THR A 262 4.15 22.28 9.00
N ASN A 263 3.37 21.74 8.08
CA ASN A 263 1.95 22.08 7.93
C ASN A 263 1.71 23.59 7.90
N LEU A 264 2.40 24.31 7.00
CA LEU A 264 2.35 25.79 6.88
C LEU A 264 0.92 26.34 6.79
N LEU A 265 0.00 25.57 6.17
CA LEU A 265 -1.39 25.92 6.01
C LEU A 265 -2.27 25.58 7.22
N ASN A 266 -1.68 25.05 8.29
CA ASN A 266 -2.36 24.70 9.56
C ASN A 266 -3.60 23.83 9.37
N LYS A 267 -3.50 22.80 8.54
CA LYS A 267 -4.59 21.82 8.36
C LYS A 267 -4.65 20.93 9.58
N LYS A 268 -5.84 20.78 10.16
CA LYS A 268 -6.03 20.05 11.45
C LYS A 268 -6.69 18.69 11.30
N GLU A 269 -7.20 18.37 10.11
CA GLU A 269 -7.98 17.16 9.90
C GLU A 269 -7.69 16.54 8.55
N TYR A 270 -7.52 15.20 8.55
CA TYR A 270 -7.45 14.37 7.36
C TYR A 270 -8.53 13.31 7.43
N SER A 271 -9.43 13.29 6.44
CA SER A 271 -10.54 12.35 6.41
C SER A 271 -10.53 11.53 5.14
N TYR A 272 -10.90 10.26 5.27
CA TYR A 272 -11.10 9.36 4.15
C TYR A 272 -12.16 8.31 4.48
N THR A 273 -12.72 7.71 3.43
CA THR A 273 -13.69 6.62 3.55
C THR A 273 -13.05 5.34 3.05
N SER A 274 -13.30 4.25 3.78
CA SER A 274 -13.00 2.89 3.34
C SER A 274 -14.25 2.02 3.46
N TYR A 275 -14.39 1.07 2.55
CA TYR A 275 -15.52 0.14 2.54
C TYR A 275 -15.07 -1.25 2.99
N GLY A 276 -15.73 -1.76 4.01
CA GLY A 276 -15.69 -3.16 4.40
C GLY A 276 -16.91 -3.92 3.83
N THR A 277 -16.93 -5.23 4.02
CA THR A 277 -18.01 -6.10 3.48
C THR A 277 -19.39 -5.72 3.96
N LEU A 278 -19.56 -5.39 5.24
CA LEU A 278 -20.84 -4.97 5.83
C LEU A 278 -20.84 -3.52 6.33
N SER A 279 -19.74 -2.78 6.15
CA SER A 279 -19.56 -1.49 6.80
C SER A 279 -18.94 -0.46 5.86
N LYS A 280 -19.28 0.80 6.10
CA LYS A 280 -18.61 1.97 5.59
C LYS A 280 -17.87 2.60 6.78
N TYR A 281 -16.56 2.75 6.67
CA TYR A 281 -15.76 3.44 7.68
C TYR A 281 -15.40 4.82 7.17
N GLU A 282 -15.87 5.82 7.84
CA GLU A 282 -15.40 7.18 7.68
C GLU A 282 -14.40 7.48 8.81
N ARG A 283 -13.17 7.72 8.44
CA ARG A 283 -12.10 7.99 9.40
C ARG A 283 -11.66 9.43 9.27
N SER A 284 -11.63 10.12 10.40
CA SER A 284 -11.05 11.46 10.53
C SER A 284 -9.90 11.39 11.51
N ASN A 285 -8.72 11.75 11.05
CA ASN A 285 -7.52 11.81 11.85
C ASN A 285 -7.17 13.27 12.14
N LYS A 286 -6.97 13.61 13.42
CA LYS A 286 -6.45 14.91 13.80
C LYS A 286 -4.97 14.99 13.41
N LEU A 287 -4.61 16.01 12.66
CA LEU A 287 -3.23 16.31 12.31
C LEU A 287 -2.65 17.29 13.32
N ARG A 288 -1.35 17.21 13.53
CA ARG A 288 -0.62 18.28 14.23
C ARG A 288 -0.79 19.58 13.45
N GLY A 289 -1.03 20.65 14.17
CA GLY A 289 -1.11 21.99 13.58
C GLY A 289 0.22 22.42 12.98
N ARG A 290 0.31 23.69 12.63
CA ARG A 290 1.58 24.28 12.19
C ARG A 290 2.63 24.19 13.30
N GLU A 291 3.79 23.66 12.96
CA GLU A 291 4.93 23.57 13.86
C GLU A 291 6.11 24.34 13.25
N PHE A 292 6.78 25.12 14.10
CA PHE A 292 8.03 25.79 13.76
C PHE A 292 9.16 25.16 14.57
N VAL A 293 10.18 24.69 13.89
CA VAL A 293 11.32 24.01 14.53
C VAL A 293 12.62 24.63 14.06
N ILE A 294 13.48 25.02 15.02
CA ILE A 294 14.87 25.38 14.77
C ILE A 294 15.75 24.22 15.26
N SER A 295 16.69 23.81 14.43
CA SER A 295 17.63 22.74 14.78
C SER A 295 19.06 23.20 14.52
N ILE A 296 19.96 22.88 15.44
CA ILE A 296 21.40 23.12 15.31
C ILE A 296 22.09 21.77 15.30
N TYR A 297 22.85 21.49 14.26
CA TYR A 297 23.62 20.25 14.11
C TYR A 297 25.09 20.55 14.20
N LEU A 298 25.78 19.84 15.09
CA LEU A 298 27.24 19.86 15.23
C LEU A 298 27.80 18.62 14.56
N LYS A 299 28.50 18.79 13.45
CA LYS A 299 29.18 17.73 12.70
C LYS A 299 30.57 17.50 13.28
N LYS A 300 30.92 16.23 13.49
CA LYS A 300 32.32 15.88 13.90
C LYS A 300 33.28 15.96 12.74
#